data_787f118ae0cd87488360b43af4b3a52e
#
_entry.id   787f118ae0cd87488360b43af4b3a52e
#
_cell.length_a   1.000
_cell.length_b   1.000
_cell.length_c   1.000
_cell.angle_alpha   90.00
_cell.angle_beta   90.00
_cell.angle_gamma   90.00
#
_symmetry.space_group_name_H-M   'P 1'
#
loop_
_entity.id
_entity.type
_entity.pdbx_description
1 polymer ?
#
loop_
_entity_poly.entity_id
_entity_poly.type
_entity_poly.pdbx_seq_one_letter_code
_entity_poly.pdbx_strand_id
1 'polypeptide(L)'
;GLGLGVVIVLVDLFLRRTTRNLMLPPLAVGMGIYLPPSIQTPLVIGAVLGYVLDKVLKDRGVEEGKAARRRGTLFASGLIVGESIVGVALAGLIAISVSSGGSESPLALVGADFADTAEMLGLAVFALVIVILSRVVLAKGK
;
A
#
# COMPACT_ATOMS: atom_id res chain seq x y z
N GLY A 1 -8.52 8.90 22.90
CA GLY A 1 -8.75 7.91 21.82
C GLY A 1 -10.22 7.51 21.68
N LEU A 2 -10.89 7.05 22.73
CA LEU A 2 -12.25 6.49 22.67
C LEU A 2 -13.29 7.54 22.23
N GLY A 3 -13.22 8.77 22.77
CA GLY A 3 -14.13 9.87 22.39
C GLY A 3 -14.00 10.27 20.93
N LEU A 4 -12.78 10.34 20.42
CA LEU A 4 -12.51 10.63 19.01
C LEU A 4 -13.04 9.53 18.10
N GLY A 5 -12.87 8.26 18.47
CA GLY A 5 -13.40 7.11 17.74
C GLY A 5 -14.93 7.15 17.64
N VAL A 6 -15.62 7.46 18.73
CA VAL A 6 -17.09 7.61 18.75
C VAL A 6 -17.54 8.75 17.83
N VAL A 7 -16.88 9.91 17.89
CA VAL A 7 -17.19 11.05 17.02
C VAL A 7 -17.03 10.68 15.54
N ILE A 8 -15.94 9.99 15.17
CA ILE A 8 -15.69 9.57 13.77
C ILE A 8 -16.78 8.59 13.31
N VAL A 9 -17.16 7.63 14.13
CA VAL A 9 -18.24 6.68 13.81
C VAL A 9 -19.57 7.40 13.63
N LEU A 10 -19.89 8.36 14.48
CA LEU A 10 -21.12 9.15 14.36
C LEU A 10 -21.13 9.99 13.07
N VAL A 11 -19.99 10.60 12.73
CA VAL A 11 -19.84 11.36 11.48
C VAL A 11 -19.97 10.45 10.27
N ASP A 12 -19.38 9.25 10.28
CA ASP A 12 -19.53 8.27 9.19
C ASP A 12 -20.99 7.83 9.00
N LEU A 13 -21.69 7.53 10.11
CA LEU A 13 -23.12 7.19 10.09
C LEU A 13 -23.98 8.33 9.54
N PHE A 14 -23.67 9.57 9.94
CA PHE A 14 -24.38 10.74 9.44
C PHE A 14 -24.14 10.97 7.95
N LEU A 15 -22.88 10.84 7.49
CA LEU A 15 -22.51 10.95 6.07
C LEU A 15 -23.19 9.88 5.22
N ARG A 16 -23.24 8.65 5.69
CA ARG A 16 -23.93 7.54 5.00
C ARG A 16 -25.44 7.79 4.88
N ARG A 17 -26.05 8.43 5.85
CA ARG A 17 -27.47 8.80 5.82
C ARG A 17 -27.77 9.96 4.87
N THR A 18 -26.87 10.94 4.80
CA THR A 18 -27.09 12.21 4.09
C THR A 18 -26.57 12.14 2.65
N THR A 19 -25.49 11.40 2.39
CA THR A 19 -24.84 11.38 1.08
C THR A 19 -24.49 9.94 0.69
N ARG A 20 -25.16 9.42 -0.33
CA ARG A 20 -25.01 8.03 -0.80
C ARG A 20 -23.61 7.65 -1.28
N ASN A 21 -22.72 8.61 -1.53
CA ASN A 21 -21.41 8.40 -2.15
C ASN A 21 -20.20 8.76 -1.29
N LEU A 22 -20.41 9.36 -0.10
CA LEU A 22 -19.32 9.71 0.80
C LEU A 22 -19.32 8.74 1.98
N MET A 23 -18.23 8.00 2.13
CA MET A 23 -17.97 7.14 3.27
C MET A 23 -16.68 7.61 3.92
N LEU A 24 -16.71 7.76 5.25
CA LEU A 24 -15.51 8.05 6.04
C LEU A 24 -15.19 6.81 6.87
N PRO A 25 -14.40 5.84 6.33
CA PRO A 25 -14.11 4.62 7.08
C PRO A 25 -13.35 4.98 8.38
N PRO A 26 -13.85 4.66 9.57
CA PRO A 26 -13.19 5.02 10.84
C PRO A 26 -11.77 4.46 10.93
N LEU A 27 -11.55 3.29 10.33
CA LEU A 27 -10.23 2.66 10.26
C LEU A 27 -9.24 3.50 9.45
N ALA A 28 -9.66 4.05 8.30
CA ALA A 28 -8.81 4.88 7.45
C ALA A 28 -8.43 6.19 8.16
N VAL A 29 -9.36 6.80 8.89
CA VAL A 29 -9.09 8.00 9.68
C VAL A 29 -8.11 7.68 10.82
N GLY A 30 -8.32 6.58 11.54
CA GLY A 30 -7.42 6.13 12.60
C GLY A 30 -6.00 5.87 12.08
N MET A 31 -5.87 5.22 10.95
CA MET A 31 -4.58 5.01 10.29
C MET A 31 -3.94 6.34 9.86
N GLY A 32 -4.73 7.27 9.32
CA GLY A 32 -4.24 8.59 8.91
C GLY A 32 -3.69 9.43 10.06
N ILE A 33 -4.23 9.27 11.27
CA ILE A 33 -3.75 9.97 12.48
C ILE A 33 -2.50 9.27 13.07
N TYR A 34 -2.48 7.94 13.04
CA TYR A 34 -1.44 7.14 13.72
C TYR A 34 -0.15 6.98 12.90
N LEU A 35 -0.26 6.88 11.58
CA LEU A 35 0.89 6.60 10.72
C LEU A 35 1.71 7.86 10.42
N PRO A 36 3.06 7.76 10.42
CA PRO A 36 3.93 8.86 10.00
C PRO A 36 3.69 9.26 8.53
N PRO A 37 3.94 10.54 8.17
CA PRO A 37 3.72 11.05 6.81
C PRO A 37 4.45 10.27 5.71
N SER A 38 5.63 9.73 6.04
CA SER A 38 6.43 8.91 5.11
C SER A 38 5.70 7.66 4.60
N ILE A 39 4.85 7.06 5.43
CA ILE A 39 4.05 5.89 5.07
C ILE A 39 2.72 6.30 4.42
N GLN A 40 2.22 7.49 4.73
CA GLN A 40 0.96 7.99 4.18
C GLN A 40 1.09 8.40 2.71
N THR A 41 2.24 8.93 2.31
CA THR A 41 2.46 9.41 0.93
C THR A 41 2.22 8.34 -0.13
N PRO A 42 2.80 7.13 -0.05
CA PRO A 42 2.51 6.06 -0.99
C PRO A 42 1.03 5.64 -0.99
N LEU A 43 0.38 5.72 0.16
CA LEU A 43 -1.04 5.36 0.33
C LEU A 43 -1.96 6.34 -0.41
N VAL A 44 -1.66 7.64 -0.34
CA VAL A 44 -2.38 8.68 -1.10
C VAL A 44 -2.18 8.51 -2.60
N ILE A 45 -0.95 8.24 -3.04
CA ILE A 45 -0.64 7.97 -4.45
C ILE A 45 -1.43 6.75 -4.94
N GLY A 46 -1.45 5.67 -4.14
CA GLY A 46 -2.23 4.47 -4.43
C GLY A 46 -3.73 4.72 -4.52
N ALA A 47 -4.28 5.56 -3.64
CA ALA A 47 -5.69 5.93 -3.67
C ALA A 47 -6.07 6.72 -4.92
N VAL A 48 -5.24 7.69 -5.31
CA VAL A 48 -5.42 8.47 -6.55
C VAL A 48 -5.33 7.55 -7.77
N LEU A 49 -4.34 6.66 -7.81
CA LEU A 49 -4.19 5.68 -8.87
C LEU A 49 -5.42 4.77 -8.97
N GLY A 50 -5.90 4.25 -7.84
CA GLY A 50 -7.11 3.44 -7.77
C GLY A 50 -8.34 4.16 -8.32
N TYR A 51 -8.50 5.43 -7.97
CA TYR A 51 -9.59 6.27 -8.49
C TYR A 51 -9.51 6.45 -10.02
N VAL A 52 -8.31 6.74 -10.54
CA VAL A 52 -8.09 6.89 -11.99
C VAL A 52 -8.36 5.59 -12.73
N LEU A 53 -7.86 4.47 -12.21
CA LEU A 53 -8.10 3.13 -12.79
C LEU A 53 -9.59 2.78 -12.77
N ASP A 54 -10.29 3.04 -11.68
CA ASP A 54 -11.73 2.83 -11.59
C ASP A 54 -12.51 3.66 -12.60
N LYS A 55 -12.10 4.91 -12.82
CA LYS A 55 -12.73 5.77 -13.82
C LYS A 55 -12.53 5.22 -15.23
N VAL A 56 -11.33 4.79 -15.57
CA VAL A 56 -11.00 4.18 -16.87
C VAL A 56 -11.75 2.86 -17.07
N LEU A 57 -11.93 2.06 -16.00
CA LEU A 57 -12.60 0.77 -16.08
C LEU A 57 -14.13 0.88 -16.19
N LYS A 58 -14.73 1.97 -15.69
CA LYS A 58 -16.18 2.20 -15.85
C LYS A 58 -16.62 2.24 -17.32
N ASP A 59 -15.75 2.71 -18.20
CA ASP A 59 -16.03 2.80 -19.63
C ASP A 59 -15.90 1.44 -20.37
N ARG A 60 -15.35 0.41 -19.72
CA ARG A 60 -15.09 -0.93 -20.31
C ARG A 60 -16.17 -1.98 -20.04
N GLY A 61 -17.19 -1.63 -19.25
CA GLY A 61 -18.28 -2.58 -18.89
C GLY A 61 -18.10 -3.23 -17.53
N VAL A 62 -19.25 -3.73 -17.00
CA VAL A 62 -19.33 -4.20 -15.59
C VAL A 62 -18.48 -5.44 -15.33
N GLU A 63 -18.49 -6.40 -16.25
CA GLU A 63 -17.77 -7.68 -16.07
C GLU A 63 -16.24 -7.50 -16.19
N GLU A 64 -15.77 -6.71 -17.16
CA GLU A 64 -14.33 -6.39 -17.28
C GLU A 64 -13.84 -5.59 -16.07
N GLY A 65 -14.65 -4.67 -15.56
CA GLY A 65 -14.34 -3.90 -14.36
C GLY A 65 -14.16 -4.78 -13.11
N LYS A 66 -15.04 -5.76 -12.91
CA LYS A 66 -14.93 -6.72 -11.79
C LYS A 66 -13.68 -7.59 -11.91
N ALA A 67 -13.40 -8.11 -13.10
CA ALA A 67 -12.21 -8.93 -13.35
C ALA A 67 -10.92 -8.13 -13.15
N ALA A 68 -10.88 -6.88 -13.60
CA ALA A 68 -9.75 -5.99 -13.41
C ALA A 68 -9.49 -5.66 -11.93
N ARG A 69 -10.54 -5.34 -11.17
CA ARG A 69 -10.43 -5.13 -9.71
C ARG A 69 -9.91 -6.36 -9.00
N ARG A 70 -10.42 -7.55 -9.35
CA ARG A 70 -9.95 -8.82 -8.78
C ARG A 70 -8.46 -9.03 -9.03
N ARG A 71 -7.98 -8.79 -10.26
CA ARG A 71 -6.55 -8.88 -10.60
C ARG A 71 -5.71 -7.90 -9.78
N GLY A 72 -6.16 -6.65 -9.66
CA GLY A 72 -5.49 -5.64 -8.85
C GLY A 72 -5.39 -6.02 -7.37
N THR A 73 -6.48 -6.52 -6.80
CA THR A 73 -6.53 -6.99 -5.41
C THR A 73 -5.60 -8.18 -5.19
N LEU A 74 -5.60 -9.16 -6.09
CA LEU A 74 -4.71 -10.32 -5.99
C LEU A 74 -3.24 -9.92 -6.10
N PHE A 75 -2.90 -8.99 -7.00
CA PHE A 75 -1.54 -8.48 -7.15
C PHE A 75 -1.09 -7.75 -5.88
N ALA A 76 -1.91 -6.83 -5.36
CA ALA A 76 -1.61 -6.10 -4.14
C ALA A 76 -1.47 -7.03 -2.92
N SER A 77 -2.35 -8.02 -2.80
CA SER A 77 -2.26 -9.04 -1.73
C SER A 77 -0.97 -9.84 -1.84
N GLY A 78 -0.56 -10.21 -3.05
CA GLY A 78 0.70 -10.89 -3.29
C GLY A 78 1.92 -10.07 -2.87
N LEU A 79 1.92 -8.76 -3.12
CA LEU A 79 2.97 -7.84 -2.67
C LEU A 79 3.06 -7.77 -1.15
N ILE A 80 1.93 -7.65 -0.45
CA ILE A 80 1.88 -7.60 1.02
C ILE A 80 2.40 -8.90 1.63
N VAL A 81 1.96 -10.04 1.10
CA VAL A 81 2.43 -11.35 1.57
C VAL A 81 3.92 -11.52 1.28
N GLY A 82 4.39 -11.12 0.09
CA GLY A 82 5.80 -11.17 -0.29
C GLY A 82 6.68 -10.33 0.64
N GLU A 83 6.26 -9.11 0.94
CA GLU A 83 6.94 -8.23 1.90
C GLU A 83 7.05 -8.88 3.27
N SER A 84 5.95 -9.46 3.77
CA SER A 84 5.92 -10.12 5.08
C SER A 84 6.88 -11.31 5.15
N ILE A 85 6.93 -12.15 4.11
CA ILE A 85 7.83 -13.30 4.05
C ILE A 85 9.30 -12.85 4.05
N VAL A 86 9.63 -11.87 3.20
CA VAL A 86 10.98 -11.31 3.12
C VAL A 86 11.37 -10.65 4.45
N GLY A 87 10.46 -9.90 5.06
CA GLY A 87 10.69 -9.26 6.36
C GLY A 87 10.99 -10.26 7.48
N VAL A 88 10.23 -11.35 7.55
CA VAL A 88 10.48 -12.42 8.52
C VAL A 88 11.82 -13.12 8.25
N ALA A 89 12.15 -13.40 7.00
CA ALA A 89 13.42 -14.02 6.63
C ALA A 89 14.60 -13.11 7.01
N LEU A 90 14.52 -11.80 6.73
CA LEU A 90 15.53 -10.83 7.12
C LEU A 90 15.66 -10.71 8.64
N ALA A 91 14.56 -10.67 9.37
CA ALA A 91 14.58 -10.63 10.83
C ALA A 91 15.26 -11.87 11.41
N GLY A 92 15.00 -13.05 10.85
CA GLY A 92 15.68 -14.29 11.21
C GLY A 92 17.20 -14.24 10.97
N LEU A 93 17.62 -13.74 9.81
CA LEU A 93 19.05 -13.57 9.50
C LEU A 93 19.74 -12.58 10.45
N ILE A 94 19.10 -11.47 10.76
CA ILE A 94 19.61 -10.46 11.69
C ILE A 94 19.76 -11.08 13.09
N ALA A 95 18.73 -11.80 13.56
CA ALA A 95 18.76 -12.45 14.87
C ALA A 95 19.90 -13.48 14.98
N ILE A 96 20.12 -14.29 13.96
CA ILE A 96 21.22 -15.25 13.90
C ILE A 96 22.57 -14.52 13.89
N SER A 97 22.72 -13.48 13.08
CA SER A 97 23.95 -12.69 13.01
C SER A 97 24.31 -12.08 14.36
N VAL A 98 23.37 -11.40 15.00
CA VAL A 98 23.57 -10.73 16.29
C VAL A 98 23.87 -11.75 17.40
N SER A 99 23.16 -12.88 17.44
CA SER A 99 23.41 -13.94 18.43
C SER A 99 24.78 -14.61 18.24
N SER A 100 25.35 -14.55 17.04
CA SER A 100 26.70 -15.04 16.72
C SER A 100 27.80 -14.00 16.91
N GLY A 101 27.48 -12.82 17.47
CA GLY A 101 28.43 -11.71 17.65
C GLY A 101 28.72 -10.90 16.36
N GLY A 102 27.90 -11.06 15.32
CA GLY A 102 27.96 -10.31 14.08
C GLY A 102 27.24 -8.96 14.14
N SER A 103 27.18 -8.26 13.01
CA SER A 103 26.53 -6.95 12.89
C SER A 103 25.00 -7.07 12.82
N GLU A 104 24.30 -5.98 13.19
CA GLU A 104 22.85 -5.82 13.01
C GLU A 104 22.44 -5.67 11.52
N SER A 105 23.42 -5.54 10.65
CA SER A 105 23.21 -5.40 9.19
C SER A 105 24.02 -6.42 8.40
N PRO A 106 23.74 -7.74 8.53
CA PRO A 106 24.56 -8.80 7.92
C PRO A 106 24.56 -8.77 6.39
N LEU A 107 23.59 -8.14 5.77
CA LEU A 107 23.44 -8.02 4.32
C LEU A 107 23.76 -6.61 3.80
N ALA A 108 24.32 -5.72 4.62
CA ALA A 108 24.72 -4.39 4.17
C ALA A 108 25.93 -4.50 3.23
N LEU A 109 25.68 -4.47 1.92
CA LEU A 109 26.69 -4.49 0.86
C LEU A 109 27.26 -3.11 0.57
N VAL A 110 26.63 -2.05 1.11
CA VAL A 110 26.93 -0.64 0.83
C VAL A 110 26.91 0.16 2.14
N GLY A 111 27.75 1.21 2.21
CA GLY A 111 27.85 2.09 3.36
C GLY A 111 26.74 3.14 3.42
N ALA A 112 26.80 3.99 4.45
CA ALA A 112 25.84 5.09 4.67
C ALA A 112 25.79 6.11 3.51
N ASP A 113 26.86 6.24 2.74
CA ASP A 113 26.95 7.14 1.57
C ASP A 113 26.03 6.73 0.41
N PHE A 114 25.43 5.54 0.47
CA PHE A 114 24.49 5.04 -0.53
C PHE A 114 23.05 5.50 -0.30
N ALA A 115 22.77 6.22 0.79
CA ALA A 115 21.39 6.59 1.19
C ALA A 115 20.66 7.37 0.07
N ASP A 116 21.29 8.38 -0.52
CA ASP A 116 20.68 9.18 -1.59
C ASP A 116 20.40 8.35 -2.86
N THR A 117 21.33 7.46 -3.20
CA THR A 117 21.16 6.53 -4.34
C THR A 117 20.07 5.51 -4.05
N ALA A 118 19.97 5.02 -2.81
CA ALA A 118 18.91 4.10 -2.37
C ALA A 118 17.53 4.74 -2.46
N GLU A 119 17.40 6.03 -2.13
CA GLU A 119 16.15 6.78 -2.25
C GLU A 119 15.71 6.88 -3.72
N MET A 120 16.61 7.23 -4.61
CA MET A 120 16.33 7.28 -6.06
C MET A 120 15.95 5.90 -6.62
N LEU A 121 16.65 4.84 -6.21
CA LEU A 121 16.32 3.47 -6.59
C LEU A 121 14.96 3.04 -6.04
N GLY A 122 14.65 3.40 -4.81
CA GLY A 122 13.34 3.15 -4.18
C GLY A 122 12.20 3.80 -4.97
N LEU A 123 12.37 5.06 -5.37
CA LEU A 123 11.43 5.78 -6.22
C LEU A 123 11.26 5.11 -7.59
N ALA A 124 12.36 4.66 -8.21
CA ALA A 124 12.32 3.96 -9.49
C ALA A 124 11.57 2.62 -9.39
N VAL A 125 11.83 1.83 -8.34
CA VAL A 125 11.12 0.57 -8.07
C VAL A 125 9.64 0.83 -7.80
N PHE A 126 9.31 1.85 -7.03
CA PHE A 126 7.93 2.24 -6.76
C PHE A 126 7.17 2.61 -8.04
N ALA A 127 7.78 3.43 -8.89
CA ALA A 127 7.21 3.77 -10.19
C ALA A 127 7.01 2.53 -11.08
N LEU A 128 7.97 1.61 -11.08
CA LEU A 128 7.88 0.35 -11.82
C LEU A 128 6.72 -0.52 -11.31
N VAL A 129 6.54 -0.63 -10.01
CA VAL A 129 5.41 -1.36 -9.40
C VAL A 129 4.08 -0.74 -9.82
N ILE A 130 3.96 0.60 -9.82
CA ILE A 130 2.76 1.30 -10.29
C ILE A 130 2.47 0.98 -11.76
N VAL A 131 3.49 0.97 -12.62
CA VAL A 131 3.34 0.64 -14.04
C VAL A 131 2.89 -0.82 -14.22
N ILE A 132 3.50 -1.75 -13.50
CA ILE A 132 3.13 -3.17 -13.55
C ILE A 132 1.68 -3.35 -13.07
N LEU A 133 1.31 -2.76 -11.93
CA LEU A 133 -0.04 -2.82 -11.40
C LEU A 133 -1.06 -2.29 -12.40
N SER A 134 -0.79 -1.13 -12.99
CA SER A 134 -1.66 -0.52 -13.99
C SER A 134 -1.82 -1.43 -15.22
N ARG A 135 -0.74 -2.06 -15.68
CA ARG A 135 -0.79 -3.01 -16.79
C ARG A 135 -1.57 -4.28 -16.44
N VAL A 136 -1.38 -4.83 -15.25
CA VAL A 136 -2.10 -6.03 -14.78
C VAL A 136 -3.60 -5.74 -14.67
N VAL A 137 -3.97 -4.59 -14.12
CA VAL A 137 -5.38 -4.18 -13.97
C VAL A 137 -6.02 -3.90 -15.33
N LEU A 138 -5.32 -3.21 -16.22
CA LEU A 138 -5.82 -2.83 -17.55
C LEU A 138 -5.68 -3.93 -18.60
N ALA A 139 -4.99 -5.03 -18.30
CA ALA A 139 -4.86 -6.16 -19.22
C ALA A 139 -6.25 -6.71 -19.57
N LYS A 140 -6.56 -6.78 -20.85
CA LYS A 140 -7.77 -7.45 -21.33
C LYS A 140 -7.63 -8.95 -21.05
N GLY A 141 -8.60 -9.53 -20.34
CA GLY A 141 -8.70 -10.97 -20.23
C GLY A 141 -8.88 -11.56 -21.62
N LYS A 142 -7.99 -12.48 -22.00
CA LYS A 142 -8.22 -13.39 -23.14
C LYS A 142 -9.30 -14.38 -22.75
#